data_a006e22e2b5b754921f11e8492b67a03
#
_entry.id   a006e22e2b5b754921f11e8492b67a03
#
_cell.length_a   1.000
_cell.length_b   1.000
_cell.length_c   1.000
_cell.angle_alpha   90.00
_cell.angle_beta   90.00
_cell.angle_gamma   90.00
#
_symmetry.space_group_name_H-M   'P 1'
#
loop_
_entity.id
_entity.type
_entity.pdbx_description
1 polymer ?
#
loop_
_entity_poly.entity_id
_entity_poly.type
_entity_poly.pdbx_seq_one_letter_code
_entity_poly.pdbx_strand_id
1 'polypeptide(L)'
;MKQMTATELRDFLASGVSPVKIDVREDVELQYGVIDGAIHIPMQSVPGQLNALEKHKNDTIVLICRSGKRSQQIGAFMEEMGFTDIINLAGGMNAWARDVDTSMTVY
;
A
#
# COMPACT_ATOMS: atom_id res chain seq x y z
N MET A 1 -10.38 5.45 -6.82
CA MET A 1 -9.26 5.21 -5.87
C MET A 1 -9.31 6.25 -4.78
N LYS A 2 -9.26 5.79 -3.54
CA LYS A 2 -9.26 6.67 -2.38
C LYS A 2 -7.82 6.99 -1.98
N GLN A 3 -7.58 8.23 -1.54
CA GLN A 3 -6.29 8.63 -1.00
C GLN A 3 -6.41 8.74 0.52
N MET A 4 -5.45 8.18 1.24
CA MET A 4 -5.33 8.38 2.68
C MET A 4 -3.93 8.89 3.02
N THR A 5 -3.86 9.89 3.88
CA THR A 5 -2.57 10.28 4.47
C THR A 5 -2.10 9.23 5.46
N ALA A 6 -0.84 9.31 5.87
CA ALA A 6 -0.29 8.35 6.84
C ALA A 6 -1.10 8.34 8.16
N THR A 7 -1.47 9.51 8.67
CA THR A 7 -2.24 9.60 9.92
C THR A 7 -3.67 9.08 9.73
N GLU A 8 -4.28 9.34 8.58
CA GLU A 8 -5.60 8.80 8.25
C GLU A 8 -5.55 7.27 8.17
N LEU A 9 -4.53 6.71 7.54
CA LEU A 9 -4.37 5.26 7.46
C LEU A 9 -4.14 4.66 8.85
N ARG A 10 -3.30 5.28 9.68
CA ARG A 10 -3.10 4.85 11.06
C ARG A 10 -4.43 4.74 11.81
N ASP A 11 -5.27 5.78 11.72
CA ASP A 11 -6.55 5.82 12.41
C ASP A 11 -7.52 4.77 11.84
N PHE A 12 -7.50 4.58 10.52
CA PHE A 12 -8.31 3.55 9.84
C PHE A 12 -7.93 2.16 10.34
N LEU A 13 -6.65 1.84 10.40
CA LEU A 13 -6.18 0.54 10.90
C LEU A 13 -6.51 0.35 12.39
N ALA A 14 -6.46 1.42 13.18
CA ALA A 14 -6.79 1.38 14.60
C ALA A 14 -8.29 1.19 14.87
N SER A 15 -9.14 1.41 13.88
CA SER A 15 -10.60 1.27 14.02
C SER A 15 -11.09 -0.18 14.02
N GLY A 16 -10.20 -1.15 13.90
CA GLY A 16 -10.55 -2.58 13.91
C GLY A 16 -10.73 -3.20 12.53
N VAL A 17 -10.53 -2.43 11.46
CA VAL A 17 -10.56 -2.96 10.08
C VAL A 17 -9.25 -3.67 9.77
N SER A 18 -9.31 -4.68 8.91
CA SER A 18 -8.13 -5.44 8.48
C SER A 18 -8.05 -5.46 6.95
N PRO A 19 -7.69 -4.34 6.31
CA PRO A 19 -7.56 -4.32 4.87
C PRO A 19 -6.36 -5.15 4.41
N VAL A 20 -6.40 -5.61 3.18
CA VAL A 20 -5.21 -6.17 2.53
C VAL A 20 -4.23 -5.01 2.31
N LYS A 21 -2.97 -5.17 2.69
CA LYS A 21 -1.93 -4.16 2.48
C LYS A 21 -0.88 -4.74 1.54
N ILE A 22 -0.58 -4.03 0.47
CA ILE A 22 0.39 -4.48 -0.53
C ILE A 22 1.47 -3.40 -0.67
N ASP A 23 2.70 -3.79 -0.38
CA ASP A 23 3.87 -2.94 -0.54
C ASP A 23 4.48 -3.23 -1.91
N VAL A 24 4.45 -2.25 -2.80
CA VAL A 24 4.90 -2.42 -4.19
C VAL A 24 6.32 -1.91 -4.42
N ARG A 25 7.07 -1.63 -3.33
CA ARG A 25 8.46 -1.19 -3.41
C ARG A 25 9.38 -2.32 -3.84
N GLU A 26 10.61 -1.94 -4.20
CA GLU A 26 11.68 -2.91 -4.44
C GLU A 26 12.13 -3.54 -3.13
N ASP A 27 12.69 -4.75 -3.22
CA ASP A 27 13.14 -5.52 -2.07
C ASP A 27 14.12 -4.73 -1.18
N VAL A 28 15.06 -4.02 -1.81
CA VAL A 28 16.08 -3.24 -1.09
C VAL A 28 15.48 -2.11 -0.25
N GLU A 29 14.31 -1.60 -0.62
CA GLU A 29 13.67 -0.50 0.12
C GLU A 29 13.06 -0.97 1.46
N LEU A 30 12.81 -2.26 1.63
CA LEU A 30 12.17 -2.79 2.84
C LEU A 30 13.05 -2.63 4.08
N GLN A 31 14.36 -2.46 3.90
CA GLN A 31 15.29 -2.22 5.01
C GLN A 31 14.97 -0.95 5.80
N TYR A 32 14.26 0.01 5.18
CA TYR A 32 13.93 1.29 5.81
C TYR A 32 12.68 1.21 6.70
N GLY A 33 12.04 0.05 6.75
CA GLY A 33 10.84 -0.21 7.55
C GLY A 33 9.69 -0.68 6.69
N VAL A 34 8.79 -1.46 7.30
CA VAL A 34 7.59 -1.99 6.64
C VAL A 34 6.39 -1.79 7.56
N ILE A 35 5.20 -1.69 7.00
CA ILE A 35 3.96 -1.70 7.77
C ILE A 35 3.60 -3.15 8.08
N ASP A 36 3.29 -3.43 9.34
CA ASP A 36 2.96 -4.78 9.78
C ASP A 36 1.84 -5.40 8.95
N GLY A 37 2.05 -6.65 8.55
CA GLY A 37 1.06 -7.42 7.80
C GLY A 37 1.02 -7.09 6.31
N ALA A 38 1.85 -6.18 5.81
CA ALA A 38 1.89 -5.88 4.38
C ALA A 38 2.48 -7.05 3.60
N ILE A 39 1.86 -7.35 2.47
CA ILE A 39 2.34 -8.34 1.52
C ILE A 39 3.28 -7.61 0.55
N HIS A 40 4.48 -8.15 0.35
CA HIS A 40 5.43 -7.55 -0.59
C HIS A 40 5.22 -8.10 -1.98
N ILE A 41 4.79 -7.25 -2.91
CA ILE A 41 4.68 -7.56 -4.33
C ILE A 41 5.30 -6.37 -5.08
N PRO A 42 6.55 -6.47 -5.54
CA PRO A 42 7.16 -5.37 -6.29
C PRO A 42 6.29 -4.94 -7.48
N MET A 43 6.33 -3.66 -7.80
CA MET A 43 5.45 -3.05 -8.80
C MET A 43 5.41 -3.85 -10.10
N GLN A 44 6.56 -4.28 -10.61
CA GLN A 44 6.63 -5.02 -11.87
C GLN A 44 5.99 -6.39 -11.79
N SER A 45 5.87 -6.96 -10.59
CA SER A 45 5.31 -8.30 -10.38
C SER A 45 3.79 -8.30 -10.23
N VAL A 46 3.17 -7.15 -10.02
CA VAL A 46 1.72 -7.08 -9.79
C VAL A 46 0.91 -7.68 -10.94
N PRO A 47 1.19 -7.38 -12.23
CA PRO A 47 0.41 -7.98 -13.32
C PRO A 47 0.42 -9.52 -13.29
N GLY A 48 1.56 -10.12 -12.97
CA GLY A 48 1.68 -11.58 -12.89
C GLY A 48 1.02 -12.19 -11.65
N GLN A 49 0.66 -11.38 -10.67
CA GLN A 49 0.04 -11.82 -9.41
C GLN A 49 -1.47 -11.58 -9.37
N LEU A 50 -2.08 -11.05 -10.44
CA LEU A 50 -3.51 -10.73 -10.42
C LEU A 50 -4.39 -11.95 -10.15
N ASN A 51 -4.03 -13.12 -10.67
CA ASN A 51 -4.79 -14.35 -10.39
C ASN A 51 -4.77 -14.70 -8.91
N ALA A 52 -3.62 -14.54 -8.25
CA ALA A 52 -3.50 -14.81 -6.82
C ALA A 52 -4.26 -13.76 -5.98
N LEU A 53 -4.44 -12.56 -6.51
CA LEU A 53 -5.15 -11.46 -5.84
C LEU A 53 -6.65 -11.46 -6.14
N GLU A 54 -7.14 -12.32 -7.04
CA GLU A 54 -8.54 -12.34 -7.46
C GLU A 54 -9.51 -12.48 -6.29
N LYS A 55 -9.15 -13.27 -5.28
CA LYS A 55 -9.97 -13.46 -4.07
C LYS A 55 -10.17 -12.17 -3.28
N HIS A 56 -9.35 -11.16 -3.51
CA HIS A 56 -9.42 -9.85 -2.85
C HIS A 56 -10.05 -8.77 -3.70
N LYS A 57 -10.63 -9.12 -4.85
CA LYS A 57 -11.11 -8.16 -5.86
C LYS A 57 -12.09 -7.14 -5.31
N ASN A 58 -12.92 -7.54 -4.35
CA ASN A 58 -13.89 -6.66 -3.70
C ASN A 58 -13.52 -6.30 -2.27
N ASP A 59 -12.33 -6.67 -1.82
CA ASP A 59 -11.82 -6.31 -0.50
C ASP A 59 -11.17 -4.93 -0.55
N THR A 60 -11.09 -4.28 0.59
CA THR A 60 -10.31 -3.05 0.73
C THR A 60 -8.84 -3.39 0.63
N ILE A 61 -8.14 -2.77 -0.31
CA ILE A 61 -6.70 -2.97 -0.53
C ILE A 61 -5.99 -1.63 -0.38
N VAL A 62 -5.00 -1.57 0.51
CA VAL A 62 -4.12 -0.42 0.68
C VAL A 62 -2.82 -0.69 -0.08
N LEU A 63 -2.46 0.23 -0.97
CA LEU A 63 -1.22 0.15 -1.74
C LEU A 63 -0.19 1.11 -1.17
N ILE A 64 1.04 0.62 -1.04
CA ILE A 64 2.12 1.30 -0.33
C ILE A 64 3.36 1.36 -1.23
N CYS A 65 3.95 2.55 -1.36
CA CYS A 65 5.27 2.71 -1.93
C CYS A 65 6.03 3.78 -1.15
N ARG A 66 7.14 4.29 -1.68
CA ARG A 66 7.95 5.30 -0.99
C ARG A 66 7.22 6.61 -0.78
N SER A 67 6.64 7.17 -1.84
CA SER A 67 6.06 8.53 -1.84
C SER A 67 4.61 8.59 -2.32
N GLY A 68 4.01 7.46 -2.69
CA GLY A 68 2.63 7.37 -3.18
C GLY A 68 2.49 7.40 -4.69
N LYS A 69 3.56 7.55 -5.46
CA LYS A 69 3.48 7.65 -6.94
C LYS A 69 3.35 6.30 -7.62
N ARG A 70 4.22 5.35 -7.30
CA ARG A 70 4.17 3.99 -7.87
C ARG A 70 2.89 3.28 -7.47
N SER A 71 2.50 3.42 -6.20
CA SER A 71 1.28 2.80 -5.68
C SER A 71 0.03 3.40 -6.34
N GLN A 72 0.03 4.68 -6.67
CA GLN A 72 -1.08 5.27 -7.41
C GLN A 72 -1.21 4.68 -8.82
N GLN A 73 -0.10 4.48 -9.51
CA GLN A 73 -0.11 3.86 -10.84
C GLN A 73 -0.63 2.43 -10.78
N ILE A 74 -0.17 1.66 -9.81
CA ILE A 74 -0.64 0.28 -9.60
C ILE A 74 -2.11 0.27 -9.23
N GLY A 75 -2.56 1.20 -8.40
CA GLY A 75 -3.97 1.31 -8.03
C GLY A 75 -4.87 1.55 -9.24
N ALA A 76 -4.47 2.46 -10.12
CA ALA A 76 -5.22 2.73 -11.35
C ALA A 76 -5.29 1.48 -12.25
N PHE A 77 -4.18 0.75 -12.38
CA PHE A 77 -4.14 -0.49 -13.12
C PHE A 77 -5.07 -1.54 -12.51
N MET A 78 -5.03 -1.72 -11.19
CA MET A 78 -5.87 -2.70 -10.51
C MET A 78 -7.36 -2.34 -10.65
N GLU A 79 -7.71 -1.07 -10.59
CA GLU A 79 -9.08 -0.64 -10.82
C GLU A 79 -9.57 -0.98 -12.23
N GLU A 80 -8.72 -0.79 -13.25
CA GLU A 80 -9.04 -1.20 -14.61
C GLU A 80 -9.26 -2.72 -14.71
N MET A 81 -8.59 -3.49 -13.87
CA MET A 81 -8.73 -4.95 -13.79
C MET A 81 -9.89 -5.40 -12.90
N GLY A 82 -10.72 -4.47 -12.42
CA GLY A 82 -11.94 -4.78 -11.70
C GLY A 82 -11.84 -4.79 -10.18
N PHE A 83 -10.74 -4.35 -9.60
CA PHE A 83 -10.61 -4.20 -8.15
C PHE A 83 -11.41 -2.98 -7.72
N THR A 84 -12.29 -3.13 -6.71
CA THR A 84 -13.35 -2.15 -6.45
C THR A 84 -13.08 -1.18 -5.31
N ASP A 85 -12.10 -1.48 -4.43
CA ASP A 85 -11.87 -0.65 -3.24
C ASP A 85 -10.37 -0.48 -2.97
N ILE A 86 -9.74 0.37 -3.76
CA ILE A 86 -8.31 0.64 -3.67
C ILE A 86 -8.07 1.93 -2.90
N ILE A 87 -7.15 1.87 -1.94
CA ILE A 87 -6.67 3.01 -1.17
C ILE A 87 -5.19 3.19 -1.48
N ASN A 88 -4.79 4.39 -1.86
CA ASN A 88 -3.39 4.76 -2.00
C ASN A 88 -2.91 5.44 -0.72
N LEU A 89 -1.79 4.98 -0.15
CA LEU A 89 -1.13 5.69 0.94
C LEU A 89 -0.44 6.94 0.36
N ALA A 90 -1.12 8.08 0.46
CA ALA A 90 -0.58 9.36 0.02
C ALA A 90 0.66 9.72 0.86
N GLY A 91 1.72 10.12 0.19
CA GLY A 91 3.00 10.38 0.84
C GLY A 91 3.82 9.12 1.16
N GLY A 92 3.24 7.94 1.03
CA GLY A 92 3.93 6.65 1.13
C GLY A 92 4.64 6.40 2.45
N MET A 93 5.64 5.53 2.41
CA MET A 93 6.42 5.16 3.60
C MET A 93 7.21 6.32 4.18
N ASN A 94 7.59 7.30 3.38
CA ASN A 94 8.27 8.48 3.91
C ASN A 94 7.34 9.30 4.83
N ALA A 95 6.08 9.49 4.44
CA ALA A 95 5.10 10.14 5.30
C ALA A 95 4.79 9.29 6.55
N TRP A 96 4.71 7.97 6.38
CA TRP A 96 4.49 7.04 7.50
C TRP A 96 5.62 7.14 8.53
N ALA A 97 6.89 7.15 8.08
CA ALA A 97 8.05 7.27 8.95
C ALA A 97 8.10 8.64 9.65
N ARG A 98 7.70 9.69 8.95
CA ARG A 98 7.71 11.05 9.53
C ARG A 98 6.59 11.26 10.53
N ASP A 99 5.38 10.78 10.22
CA ASP A 99 4.17 11.19 10.94
C ASP A 99 3.59 10.10 11.86
N VAL A 100 3.94 8.83 11.68
CA VAL A 100 3.35 7.70 12.41
C VAL A 100 4.38 6.88 13.16
N ASP A 101 5.39 6.37 12.48
CA ASP A 101 6.40 5.51 13.08
C ASP A 101 7.79 6.11 12.88
N THR A 102 8.19 6.95 13.84
CA THR A 102 9.46 7.67 13.76
C THR A 102 10.69 6.79 14.01
N SER A 103 10.51 5.51 14.30
CA SER A 103 11.61 4.55 14.35
C SER A 103 12.05 4.14 12.95
N MET A 104 11.22 4.36 11.95
CA MET A 104 11.55 4.08 10.55
C MET A 104 12.35 5.21 9.90
N THR A 105 13.02 4.89 8.81
CA THR A 105 13.88 5.84 8.09
C THR A 105 13.12 6.50 6.94
N VAL A 106 13.13 7.83 6.91
CA VAL A 106 12.75 8.60 5.73
C VAL A 106 13.90 8.50 4.72
N TYR A 107 13.62 8.10 3.51
CA TYR A 107 14.65 7.90 2.48
C TYR A 107 14.16 8.43 1.12
#